data_9dae2052197dd9a5995499ea2e11cf0f
#
_entry.id   9dae2052197dd9a5995499ea2e11cf0f
#
_cell.length_a   1.000
_cell.length_b   1.000
_cell.length_c   1.000
_cell.angle_alpha   90.00
_cell.angle_beta   90.00
_cell.angle_gamma   90.00
#
_symmetry.space_group_name_H-M   'P 1'
#
loop_
_entity.id
_entity.type
_entity.pdbx_description
1 polymer ?
#
loop_
_entity_poly.entity_id
_entity_poly.type
_entity_poly.pdbx_seq_one_letter_code
_entity_poly.pdbx_strand_id
1 'polypeptide(L)'
;ECRKGDADGGMQPPTLMFCMKGVDVQRLRDAIVGHPDVYDMDVMPPEQFRTGKFITVGLRTQIRQAQAAGYRIPVARTILITGLADDEIWVNMSRVSGVDSTKPESYTHGEIEGRKQIYEIARYLREFVPGFADARIEKVAPFMGIRESRVIVGRYVLTAEDIIACRRFGDAIAVA
;
A
#
# COMPACT_ATOMS: atom_id res chain seq x y z
N GLU A 1 24.62 -14.05 -13.40
CA GLU A 1 23.35 -14.58 -13.94
C GLU A 1 22.16 -13.96 -13.21
N CYS A 2 21.07 -13.69 -13.91
CA CYS A 2 19.85 -13.19 -13.31
C CYS A 2 18.62 -13.87 -13.96
N ARG A 3 17.53 -13.96 -13.20
CA ARG A 3 16.21 -14.40 -13.69
C ARG A 3 15.20 -13.25 -13.56
N LYS A 4 14.05 -13.37 -14.17
CA LYS A 4 12.93 -12.44 -14.05
C LYS A 4 11.74 -13.14 -13.43
N GLY A 5 11.10 -12.47 -12.49
CA GLY A 5 9.87 -12.96 -11.90
C GLY A 5 9.99 -14.30 -11.16
N ASP A 6 8.84 -14.86 -10.86
CA ASP A 6 8.70 -16.21 -10.31
C ASP A 6 8.85 -17.32 -11.37
N ALA A 7 8.52 -18.57 -11.00
CA ALA A 7 8.62 -19.71 -11.90
C ALA A 7 7.72 -19.59 -13.14
N ASP A 8 6.60 -18.88 -13.03
CA ASP A 8 5.64 -18.65 -14.10
C ASP A 8 5.91 -17.35 -14.86
N GLY A 9 7.01 -16.66 -14.52
CA GLY A 9 7.40 -15.37 -15.11
C GLY A 9 6.59 -14.18 -14.58
N GLY A 10 5.76 -14.38 -13.57
CA GLY A 10 5.03 -13.32 -12.90
C GLY A 10 5.95 -12.42 -12.09
N MET A 11 5.71 -11.12 -12.11
CA MET A 11 6.42 -10.14 -11.29
C MET A 11 5.52 -9.57 -10.20
N GLN A 12 6.11 -9.18 -9.08
CA GLN A 12 5.38 -8.48 -8.03
C GLN A 12 4.78 -7.18 -8.58
N PRO A 13 3.48 -6.95 -8.34
CA PRO A 13 2.79 -5.78 -8.88
C PRO A 13 3.35 -4.49 -8.30
N PRO A 14 3.74 -3.54 -9.15
CA PRO A 14 4.18 -2.22 -8.72
C PRO A 14 3.02 -1.40 -8.12
N THR A 15 3.39 -0.37 -7.38
CA THR A 15 2.47 0.54 -6.70
C THR A 15 2.79 1.99 -7.06
N LEU A 16 1.76 2.78 -7.38
CA LEU A 16 1.86 4.22 -7.52
C LEU A 16 1.23 4.88 -6.29
N MET A 17 2.04 5.46 -5.43
CA MET A 17 1.58 6.15 -4.22
C MET A 17 1.08 7.55 -4.55
N PHE A 18 0.16 8.05 -3.73
CA PHE A 18 -0.33 9.43 -3.85
C PHE A 18 -0.62 10.03 -2.46
N CYS A 19 -0.67 11.34 -2.40
CA CYS A 19 -0.98 12.11 -1.20
C CYS A 19 -2.35 12.77 -1.35
N MET A 20 -3.18 12.65 -0.34
CA MET A 20 -4.40 13.42 -0.17
C MET A 20 -4.17 14.52 0.87
N LYS A 21 -4.71 15.71 0.61
CA LYS A 21 -4.67 16.90 1.48
C LYS A 21 -6.08 17.37 1.80
N GLY A 22 -6.21 18.05 2.94
CA GLY A 22 -7.51 18.46 3.49
C GLY A 22 -8.20 17.30 4.21
N VAL A 23 -7.43 16.33 4.71
CA VAL A 23 -7.94 15.23 5.52
C VAL A 23 -8.14 15.71 6.96
N ASP A 24 -9.34 15.54 7.51
CA ASP A 24 -9.59 15.65 8.95
C ASP A 24 -9.04 14.40 9.66
N VAL A 25 -7.75 14.46 9.97
CA VAL A 25 -7.02 13.35 10.60
C VAL A 25 -7.55 13.06 11.99
N GLN A 26 -8.06 14.06 12.72
CA GLN A 26 -8.62 13.85 14.04
C GLN A 26 -9.93 13.05 13.95
N ARG A 27 -10.81 13.39 13.02
CA ARG A 27 -12.04 12.62 12.76
C ARG A 27 -11.75 11.18 12.35
N LEU A 28 -10.71 10.95 11.56
CA LEU A 28 -10.26 9.58 11.21
C LEU A 28 -9.84 8.82 12.48
N ARG A 29 -9.06 9.44 13.36
CA ARG A 29 -8.62 8.85 14.62
C ARG A 29 -9.77 8.51 15.53
N ASP A 30 -10.67 9.47 15.76
CA ASP A 30 -11.81 9.30 16.65
C ASP A 30 -12.75 8.19 16.18
N ALA A 31 -12.95 8.07 14.87
CA ALA A 31 -13.75 7.00 14.29
C ALA A 31 -13.12 5.62 14.54
N ILE A 32 -11.81 5.47 14.26
CA ILE A 32 -11.11 4.19 14.42
C ILE A 32 -11.03 3.79 15.90
N VAL A 33 -10.71 4.74 16.78
CA VAL A 33 -10.58 4.47 18.21
C VAL A 33 -11.93 4.23 18.88
N GLY A 34 -12.97 4.96 18.44
CA GLY A 34 -14.32 4.83 18.97
C GLY A 34 -15.06 3.57 18.53
N HIS A 35 -14.68 3.01 17.38
CA HIS A 35 -15.39 1.87 16.78
C HIS A 35 -14.39 0.84 16.20
N PRO A 36 -13.53 0.22 17.03
CA PRO A 36 -12.48 -0.69 16.56
C PRO A 36 -13.03 -1.97 15.90
N ASP A 37 -14.26 -2.37 16.23
CA ASP A 37 -15.00 -3.47 15.63
C ASP A 37 -15.51 -3.15 14.21
N VAL A 38 -15.74 -1.87 13.91
CA VAL A 38 -16.18 -1.39 12.58
C VAL A 38 -14.98 -1.12 11.67
N TYR A 39 -13.93 -0.52 12.24
CA TYR A 39 -12.71 -0.13 11.54
C TYR A 39 -11.59 -1.12 11.89
N ASP A 40 -11.68 -2.32 11.33
CA ASP A 40 -10.78 -3.44 11.58
C ASP A 40 -9.33 -3.10 11.18
N MET A 41 -8.51 -2.79 12.18
CA MET A 41 -7.10 -2.42 12.02
C MET A 41 -6.21 -3.63 12.23
N ASP A 42 -5.24 -3.85 11.31
CA ASP A 42 -4.28 -4.98 11.42
C ASP A 42 -3.16 -4.72 12.41
N VAL A 43 -2.70 -3.50 12.44
CA VAL A 43 -1.51 -3.12 13.22
C VAL A 43 -1.71 -1.72 13.74
N MET A 44 -1.87 -1.56 15.04
CA MET A 44 -1.35 -0.41 15.80
C MET A 44 -1.64 -0.47 17.29
N PRO A 45 -0.67 -0.08 18.13
CA PRO A 45 -0.98 0.27 19.50
C PRO A 45 -1.91 1.50 19.50
N PRO A 46 -3.06 1.44 20.18
CA PRO A 46 -4.05 2.54 20.21
C PRO A 46 -3.46 3.90 20.64
N GLU A 47 -2.40 3.88 21.44
CA GLU A 47 -1.74 5.07 21.97
C GLU A 47 -0.95 5.85 20.91
N GLN A 48 -0.20 5.19 20.04
CA GLN A 48 0.55 5.84 18.96
C GLN A 48 -0.38 6.45 17.91
N PHE A 49 -1.53 5.82 17.69
CA PHE A 49 -2.53 6.32 16.78
C PHE A 49 -3.18 7.61 17.28
N ARG A 50 -3.30 7.80 18.59
CA ARG A 50 -3.99 8.95 19.19
C ARG A 50 -3.26 10.27 19.02
N THR A 51 -1.94 10.30 19.04
CA THR A 51 -1.19 11.56 19.26
C THR A 51 -0.05 11.81 18.27
N GLY A 52 0.42 10.83 17.53
CA GLY A 52 1.63 10.97 16.70
C GLY A 52 1.37 10.85 15.20
N LYS A 53 2.45 10.85 14.44
CA LYS A 53 2.43 10.38 13.05
C LYS A 53 2.23 8.87 13.07
N PHE A 54 1.47 8.35 12.12
CA PHE A 54 1.12 6.93 12.08
C PHE A 54 1.19 6.33 10.67
N ILE A 55 1.35 5.03 10.63
CA ILE A 55 1.02 4.18 9.50
C ILE A 55 -0.13 3.29 9.95
N THR A 56 -1.21 3.22 9.19
CA THR A 56 -2.34 2.37 9.50
C THR A 56 -2.62 1.41 8.35
N VAL A 57 -2.94 0.16 8.71
CA VAL A 57 -3.30 -0.92 7.78
C VAL A 57 -4.58 -1.58 8.29
N GLY A 58 -5.60 -1.67 7.43
CA GLY A 58 -6.88 -2.26 7.84
C GLY A 58 -8.05 -1.79 6.98
N LEU A 59 -9.15 -1.41 7.61
CA LEU A 59 -10.38 -0.90 6.99
C LEU A 59 -10.95 -1.85 5.91
N ARG A 60 -10.87 -3.16 6.15
CA ARG A 60 -11.35 -4.17 5.18
C ARG A 60 -12.85 -4.12 4.98
N THR A 61 -13.59 -3.80 6.04
CA THR A 61 -15.04 -3.66 5.99
C THR A 61 -15.44 -2.54 5.04
N GLN A 62 -14.78 -1.39 5.10
CA GLN A 62 -15.02 -0.25 4.20
C GLN A 62 -14.69 -0.60 2.75
N ILE A 63 -13.61 -1.35 2.51
CA ILE A 63 -13.27 -1.82 1.16
C ILE A 63 -14.36 -2.77 0.64
N ARG A 64 -14.83 -3.73 1.44
CA ARG A 64 -15.92 -4.64 1.03
C ARG A 64 -17.21 -3.89 0.71
N GLN A 65 -17.57 -2.87 1.51
CA GLN A 65 -18.71 -2.00 1.25
C GLN A 65 -18.57 -1.25 -0.07
N ALA A 66 -17.40 -0.65 -0.32
CA ALA A 66 -17.12 0.04 -1.57
C ALA A 66 -17.16 -0.91 -2.78
N GLN A 67 -16.58 -2.10 -2.67
CA GLN A 67 -16.63 -3.11 -3.73
C GLN A 67 -18.07 -3.56 -4.02
N ALA A 68 -18.89 -3.74 -2.97
CA ALA A 68 -20.31 -4.04 -3.13
C ALA A 68 -21.10 -2.88 -3.81
N ALA A 69 -20.64 -1.64 -3.62
CA ALA A 69 -21.15 -0.46 -4.32
C ALA A 69 -20.58 -0.25 -5.74
N GLY A 70 -19.75 -1.19 -6.24
CA GLY A 70 -19.22 -1.16 -7.60
C GLY A 70 -17.84 -0.52 -7.76
N TYR A 71 -17.16 -0.15 -6.67
CA TYR A 71 -15.79 0.40 -6.71
C TYR A 71 -14.77 -0.69 -7.02
N ARG A 72 -13.80 -0.38 -7.89
CA ARG A 72 -12.71 -1.29 -8.25
C ARG A 72 -11.48 -1.02 -7.39
N ILE A 73 -11.50 -1.46 -6.14
CA ILE A 73 -10.36 -1.33 -5.24
C ILE A 73 -9.46 -2.56 -5.40
N PRO A 74 -8.18 -2.37 -5.81
CA PRO A 74 -7.29 -3.48 -6.21
C PRO A 74 -6.66 -4.22 -5.02
N VAL A 75 -6.91 -3.78 -3.81
CA VAL A 75 -6.32 -4.32 -2.58
C VAL A 75 -7.41 -4.64 -1.55
N ALA A 76 -7.09 -5.54 -0.62
CA ALA A 76 -8.02 -5.92 0.44
C ALA A 76 -7.84 -5.10 1.74
N ARG A 77 -6.87 -4.17 1.77
CA ARG A 77 -6.53 -3.36 2.94
C ARG A 77 -6.27 -1.93 2.54
N THR A 78 -6.74 -1.00 3.35
CA THR A 78 -6.39 0.41 3.25
C THR A 78 -5.06 0.64 3.98
N ILE A 79 -4.10 1.29 3.33
CA ILE A 79 -2.82 1.65 3.93
C ILE A 79 -2.67 3.16 3.84
N LEU A 80 -2.69 3.82 5.01
CA LEU A 80 -2.60 5.26 5.17
C LEU A 80 -1.36 5.62 5.99
N ILE A 81 -0.64 6.64 5.56
CA ILE A 81 0.59 7.11 6.18
C ILE A 81 0.48 8.61 6.35
N THR A 82 0.58 9.12 7.58
CA THR A 82 0.54 10.57 7.82
C THR A 82 1.68 11.28 7.11
N GLY A 83 1.35 12.39 6.42
CA GLY A 83 2.32 13.26 5.76
C GLY A 83 3.06 14.18 6.73
N LEU A 84 3.79 15.17 6.19
CA LEU A 84 4.48 16.18 6.98
C LEU A 84 3.50 17.17 7.59
N ALA A 85 2.54 17.67 6.81
CA ALA A 85 1.45 18.51 7.32
C ALA A 85 0.40 17.65 8.05
N ASP A 86 -0.36 18.29 8.93
CA ASP A 86 -1.31 17.57 9.79
C ASP A 86 -2.59 17.16 9.05
N ASP A 87 -2.85 17.74 7.87
CA ASP A 87 -3.96 17.41 6.99
C ASP A 87 -3.55 16.54 5.77
N GLU A 88 -2.31 16.02 5.77
CA GLU A 88 -1.77 15.21 4.68
C GLU A 88 -1.73 13.73 5.03
N ILE A 89 -2.28 12.89 4.13
CA ILE A 89 -2.20 11.44 4.20
C ILE A 89 -1.67 10.87 2.88
N TRP A 90 -0.58 10.13 2.95
CA TRP A 90 -0.08 9.30 1.85
C TRP A 90 -0.82 7.97 1.82
N VAL A 91 -1.21 7.58 0.62
CA VAL A 91 -2.02 6.39 0.35
C VAL A 91 -1.21 5.39 -0.45
N ASN A 92 -1.09 4.17 0.09
CA ASN A 92 -0.38 3.06 -0.55
C ASN A 92 -1.37 1.93 -0.85
N MET A 93 -2.20 2.11 -1.87
CA MET A 93 -3.30 1.19 -2.19
C MET A 93 -3.38 0.78 -3.66
N SER A 94 -2.67 1.45 -4.58
CA SER A 94 -2.67 0.99 -5.97
C SER A 94 -1.86 -0.30 -6.12
N ARG A 95 -2.29 -1.16 -7.04
CA ARG A 95 -1.66 -2.45 -7.32
C ARG A 95 -1.92 -2.81 -8.78
N VAL A 96 -0.91 -2.71 -9.62
CA VAL A 96 -1.05 -2.99 -11.04
C VAL A 96 -0.40 -4.32 -11.39
N SER A 97 -1.22 -5.35 -11.54
CA SER A 97 -0.75 -6.70 -11.89
C SER A 97 -0.36 -6.80 -13.36
N GLY A 98 0.52 -7.77 -13.70
CA GLY A 98 0.90 -8.04 -15.08
C GLY A 98 1.91 -7.06 -15.68
N VAL A 99 2.57 -6.23 -14.86
CA VAL A 99 3.59 -5.30 -15.33
C VAL A 99 4.98 -5.95 -15.31
N ASP A 100 5.60 -6.06 -16.48
CA ASP A 100 7.04 -6.36 -16.61
C ASP A 100 7.81 -5.03 -16.59
N SER A 101 8.37 -4.68 -15.45
CA SER A 101 9.09 -3.42 -15.24
C SER A 101 10.42 -3.33 -16.03
N THR A 102 10.83 -4.40 -16.71
CA THR A 102 12.00 -4.40 -17.60
C THR A 102 11.66 -4.01 -19.03
N LYS A 103 10.39 -3.79 -19.34
CA LYS A 103 9.87 -3.40 -20.66
C LYS A 103 9.22 -2.02 -20.59
N PRO A 104 9.73 -1.02 -21.34
CA PRO A 104 9.20 0.36 -21.30
C PRO A 104 7.70 0.46 -21.56
N GLU A 105 7.17 -0.32 -22.52
CA GLU A 105 5.76 -0.31 -22.88
C GLU A 105 4.87 -0.83 -21.75
N SER A 106 5.32 -1.91 -21.10
CA SER A 106 4.62 -2.49 -19.95
C SER A 106 4.65 -1.55 -18.75
N TYR A 107 5.78 -0.88 -18.52
CA TYR A 107 5.91 0.14 -17.49
C TYR A 107 4.96 1.33 -17.76
N THR A 108 4.92 1.84 -18.99
CA THR A 108 4.01 2.93 -19.39
C THR A 108 2.54 2.54 -19.17
N HIS A 109 2.17 1.31 -19.56
CA HIS A 109 0.83 0.79 -19.28
C HIS A 109 0.54 0.78 -17.77
N GLY A 110 1.51 0.33 -16.96
CA GLY A 110 1.41 0.32 -15.51
C GLY A 110 1.18 1.71 -14.92
N GLU A 111 1.88 2.73 -15.40
CA GLU A 111 1.71 4.13 -15.00
C GLU A 111 0.31 4.66 -15.31
N ILE A 112 -0.25 4.31 -16.46
CA ILE A 112 -1.61 4.71 -16.87
C ILE A 112 -2.65 4.05 -15.97
N GLU A 113 -2.55 2.74 -15.77
CA GLU A 113 -3.49 1.99 -14.92
C GLU A 113 -3.37 2.39 -13.44
N GLY A 114 -2.16 2.62 -12.95
CA GLY A 114 -1.94 3.12 -11.60
C GLY A 114 -2.66 4.45 -11.34
N ARG A 115 -2.61 5.38 -12.31
CA ARG A 115 -3.33 6.66 -12.19
C ARG A 115 -4.84 6.50 -12.19
N LYS A 116 -5.40 5.61 -13.01
CA LYS A 116 -6.83 5.29 -12.97
C LYS A 116 -7.24 4.74 -11.59
N GLN A 117 -6.44 3.83 -11.03
CA GLN A 117 -6.68 3.29 -9.70
C GLN A 117 -6.65 4.37 -8.61
N ILE A 118 -5.74 5.34 -8.69
CA ILE A 118 -5.65 6.46 -7.74
C ILE A 118 -6.96 7.24 -7.65
N TYR A 119 -7.57 7.58 -8.78
CA TYR A 119 -8.85 8.30 -8.79
C TYR A 119 -9.97 7.49 -8.15
N GLU A 120 -10.03 6.20 -8.42
CA GLU A 120 -11.02 5.29 -7.84
C GLU A 120 -10.83 5.13 -6.34
N ILE A 121 -9.57 4.97 -5.90
CA ILE A 121 -9.21 4.89 -4.49
C ILE A 121 -9.53 6.21 -3.75
N ALA A 122 -9.25 7.36 -4.36
CA ALA A 122 -9.56 8.65 -3.75
C ALA A 122 -11.08 8.87 -3.60
N ARG A 123 -11.89 8.38 -4.55
CA ARG A 123 -13.36 8.38 -4.41
C ARG A 123 -13.80 7.47 -3.26
N TYR A 124 -13.27 6.26 -3.20
CA TYR A 124 -13.52 5.34 -2.10
C TYR A 124 -13.20 5.97 -0.73
N LEU A 125 -12.04 6.59 -0.59
CA LEU A 125 -11.64 7.23 0.68
C LEU A 125 -12.62 8.33 1.08
N ARG A 126 -13.04 9.19 0.15
CA ARG A 126 -14.00 10.27 0.42
C ARG A 126 -15.38 9.76 0.87
N GLU A 127 -15.84 8.67 0.31
CA GLU A 127 -17.20 8.17 0.54
C GLU A 127 -17.29 7.20 1.72
N PHE A 128 -16.25 6.41 1.97
CA PHE A 128 -16.31 5.30 2.94
C PHE A 128 -15.39 5.47 4.16
N VAL A 129 -14.48 6.44 4.14
CA VAL A 129 -13.50 6.59 5.22
C VAL A 129 -13.69 7.94 5.92
N PRO A 130 -13.96 7.94 7.25
CA PRO A 130 -14.13 9.19 8.00
C PRO A 130 -12.93 10.11 7.89
N GLY A 131 -13.19 11.40 7.79
CA GLY A 131 -12.16 12.43 7.66
C GLY A 131 -11.71 12.74 6.23
N PHE A 132 -12.13 11.97 5.22
CA PHE A 132 -11.70 12.18 3.84
C PHE A 132 -12.72 12.91 2.95
N ALA A 133 -13.91 13.26 3.46
CA ALA A 133 -15.02 13.80 2.65
C ALA A 133 -14.60 14.99 1.77
N ASP A 134 -13.84 15.93 2.31
CA ASP A 134 -13.38 17.14 1.62
C ASP A 134 -11.94 17.03 1.08
N ALA A 135 -11.33 15.86 1.23
CA ALA A 135 -9.94 15.66 0.84
C ALA A 135 -9.78 15.59 -0.69
N ARG A 136 -8.68 16.13 -1.19
CA ARG A 136 -8.32 16.11 -2.61
C ARG A 136 -6.97 15.45 -2.83
N ILE A 137 -6.77 14.93 -4.04
CA ILE A 137 -5.42 14.48 -4.46
C ILE A 137 -4.54 15.72 -4.59
N GLU A 138 -3.46 15.75 -3.83
CA GLU A 138 -2.48 16.86 -3.82
C GLU A 138 -1.26 16.50 -4.66
N LYS A 139 -0.74 15.29 -4.48
CA LYS A 139 0.47 14.82 -5.15
C LYS A 139 0.32 13.36 -5.55
N VAL A 140 0.89 13.02 -6.68
CA VAL A 140 1.09 11.63 -7.10
C VAL A 140 2.60 11.41 -7.16
N ALA A 141 3.07 10.24 -6.73
CA ALA A 141 4.48 9.89 -6.87
C ALA A 141 4.92 10.05 -8.34
N PRO A 142 6.10 10.62 -8.60
CA PRO A 142 6.56 10.90 -9.98
C PRO A 142 6.73 9.62 -10.78
N PHE A 143 7.05 8.52 -10.11
CA PHE A 143 7.29 7.22 -10.71
C PHE A 143 6.61 6.12 -9.91
N MET A 144 6.18 5.07 -10.63
CA MET A 144 5.69 3.85 -10.01
C MET A 144 6.78 3.15 -9.21
N GLY A 145 6.47 2.73 -8.00
CA GLY A 145 7.34 1.94 -7.14
C GLY A 145 7.46 0.50 -7.63
N ILE A 146 8.56 0.19 -8.32
CA ILE A 146 8.86 -1.14 -8.82
C ILE A 146 9.29 -2.03 -7.66
N ARG A 147 8.65 -3.18 -7.52
CA ARG A 147 8.96 -4.17 -6.47
C ARG A 147 9.88 -5.28 -6.96
N GLU A 148 9.81 -5.58 -8.24
CA GLU A 148 10.57 -6.66 -8.84
C GLU A 148 10.93 -6.33 -10.28
N SER A 149 12.14 -6.71 -10.69
CA SER A 149 12.61 -6.62 -12.07
C SER A 149 13.48 -7.82 -12.42
N ARG A 150 14.75 -7.77 -12.07
CA ARG A 150 15.72 -8.86 -12.23
C ARG A 150 16.19 -9.31 -10.85
N VAL A 151 16.18 -10.62 -10.63
CA VAL A 151 16.65 -11.25 -9.40
C VAL A 151 17.99 -11.92 -9.69
N ILE A 152 18.99 -11.62 -8.88
CA ILE A 152 20.30 -12.27 -8.98
C ILE A 152 20.17 -13.75 -8.63
N VAL A 153 20.74 -14.62 -9.45
CA VAL A 153 20.89 -16.04 -9.11
C VAL A 153 22.09 -16.14 -8.16
N GLY A 154 21.82 -16.10 -6.87
CA GLY A 154 22.83 -16.15 -5.80
C GLY A 154 23.37 -17.56 -5.56
N ARG A 155 24.43 -17.65 -4.77
CA ARG A 155 24.98 -18.95 -4.31
C ARG A 155 24.04 -19.68 -3.37
N TYR A 156 23.22 -18.93 -2.67
CA TYR A 156 22.19 -19.40 -1.76
C TYR A 156 20.88 -18.65 -2.03
N VAL A 157 19.77 -19.37 -1.96
CA VAL A 157 18.42 -18.78 -2.05
C VAL A 157 17.76 -18.99 -0.69
N LEU A 158 17.39 -17.89 -0.03
CA LEU A 158 16.70 -17.93 1.25
C LEU A 158 15.35 -18.65 1.10
N THR A 159 15.08 -19.63 1.94
CA THR A 159 13.87 -20.44 1.91
C THR A 159 12.87 -19.99 2.97
N ALA A 160 11.62 -20.44 2.86
CA ALA A 160 10.60 -20.22 3.88
C ALA A 160 11.01 -20.83 5.23
N GLU A 161 11.65 -22.00 5.20
CA GLU A 161 12.16 -22.68 6.40
C GLU A 161 13.25 -21.88 7.10
N ASP A 162 14.14 -21.23 6.35
CA ASP A 162 15.16 -20.34 6.92
C ASP A 162 14.52 -19.17 7.67
N ILE A 163 13.48 -18.58 7.11
CA ILE A 163 12.74 -17.46 7.71
C ILE A 163 12.02 -17.92 8.97
N ILE A 164 11.28 -19.03 8.90
CA ILE A 164 10.53 -19.60 10.04
C ILE A 164 11.48 -20.00 11.19
N ALA A 165 12.64 -20.58 10.85
CA ALA A 165 13.65 -20.98 11.82
C ALA A 165 14.51 -19.82 12.34
N CYS A 166 14.31 -18.59 11.86
CA CYS A 166 15.15 -17.43 12.15
C CYS A 166 16.66 -17.76 11.96
N ARG A 167 16.99 -18.44 10.86
CA ARG A 167 18.32 -18.97 10.59
C ARG A 167 19.36 -17.85 10.53
N ARG A 168 20.46 -18.05 11.24
CA ARG A 168 21.61 -17.13 11.19
C ARG A 168 22.70 -17.69 10.28
N PHE A 169 23.30 -16.82 9.47
CA PHE A 169 24.39 -17.14 8.56
C PHE A 169 25.69 -16.51 9.06
N GLY A 170 26.81 -17.23 8.93
CA GLY A 170 28.10 -16.77 9.45
C GLY A 170 28.69 -15.56 8.73
N ASP A 171 28.19 -15.28 7.52
CA ASP A 171 28.57 -14.14 6.67
C ASP A 171 27.47 -13.04 6.62
N ALA A 172 26.52 -13.07 7.55
CA ALA A 172 25.45 -12.08 7.60
C ALA A 172 26.00 -10.68 7.88
N ILE A 173 25.58 -9.72 7.05
CA ILE A 173 25.90 -8.28 7.21
C ILE A 173 24.80 -7.52 7.95
N ALA A 174 23.62 -8.12 8.07
CA ALA A 174 22.48 -7.63 8.84
C ALA A 174 21.65 -8.79 9.37
N VAL A 175 20.90 -8.53 10.44
CA VAL A 175 19.92 -9.45 11.02
C VAL A 175 18.62 -8.68 11.16
N ALA A 176 17.51 -9.24 10.64
CA ALA A 176 16.15 -8.68 10.73
C ALA A 176 15.34 -9.45 11.78
#